data_a7e1d02f45c6656bb563f0a0e6867bd7
#
_entry.id   a7e1d02f45c6656bb563f0a0e6867bd7
#
_cell.length_a   1.000
_cell.length_b   1.000
_cell.length_c   1.000
_cell.angle_alpha   90.00
_cell.angle_beta   90.00
_cell.angle_gamma   90.00
#
_symmetry.space_group_name_H-M   'P 1'
#
loop_
_entity.id
_entity.type
_entity.pdbx_description
1 polymer ?
#
loop_
_entity_poly.entity_id
_entity_poly.type
_entity_poly.pdbx_seq_one_letter_code
_entity_poly.pdbx_strand_id
1 'polypeptide(L)'
;MVDALKQARSVLRRGGILVDARPDSRVVAHVEHRGQRVATIRTQALELRDDAASDRAVATVKRERLLRRVRAGRLWHRMPFANRAEFDAYLREHLRFVHRGTWTAAWRAHQREWQDDPLDLVRAIRYEVLETVPER
;
A
#
# COMPACT_ATOMS: atom_id res chain seq x y z
N MET A 1 15.50 7.95 1.64
CA MET A 1 14.14 8.52 1.75
C MET A 1 14.07 9.88 2.44
N VAL A 2 14.78 10.15 3.55
CA VAL A 2 14.82 11.51 4.14
C VAL A 2 15.27 12.54 3.12
N ASP A 3 16.33 12.28 2.37
CA ASP A 3 16.83 13.20 1.33
C ASP A 3 15.81 13.44 0.22
N ALA A 4 15.07 12.41 -0.19
CA ALA A 4 13.99 12.57 -1.17
C ALA A 4 12.87 13.48 -0.65
N LEU A 5 12.50 13.39 0.63
CA LEU A 5 11.52 14.28 1.26
C LEU A 5 12.04 15.71 1.39
N LYS A 6 13.33 15.89 1.72
CA LYS A 6 13.98 17.21 1.73
C LYS A 6 14.04 17.81 0.34
N GLN A 7 14.36 17.02 -0.67
CA GLN A 7 14.38 17.42 -2.06
C GLN A 7 12.98 17.79 -2.57
N ALA A 8 11.96 16.98 -2.25
CA ALA A 8 10.57 17.34 -2.56
C ALA A 8 10.17 18.66 -1.89
N ARG A 9 10.54 18.86 -0.62
CA ARG A 9 10.30 20.12 0.10
C ARG A 9 10.96 21.31 -0.60
N SER A 10 12.17 21.17 -1.12
CA SER A 10 12.91 22.29 -1.74
C SER A 10 12.27 22.83 -3.03
N VAL A 11 11.47 22.02 -3.72
CA VAL A 11 10.74 22.42 -4.93
C VAL A 11 9.31 22.90 -4.65
N LEU A 12 8.83 22.77 -3.43
CA LEU A 12 7.52 23.24 -3.03
C LEU A 12 7.55 24.71 -2.66
N ARG A 13 6.53 25.46 -3.10
CA ARG A 13 6.29 26.83 -2.68
C ARG A 13 5.93 26.88 -1.19
N ARG A 14 6.01 28.08 -0.59
CA ARG A 14 5.48 28.31 0.76
C ARG A 14 3.99 27.92 0.81
N GLY A 15 3.60 27.10 1.79
CA GLY A 15 2.26 26.52 1.88
C GLY A 15 2.01 25.39 0.87
N GLY A 16 3.04 24.95 0.15
CA GLY A 16 2.94 23.82 -0.78
C GLY A 16 2.67 22.52 -0.07
N ILE A 17 1.97 21.63 -0.74
CA ILE A 17 1.49 20.36 -0.20
C ILE A 17 2.25 19.18 -0.82
N LEU A 18 2.67 18.25 0.02
CA LEU A 18 3.18 16.93 -0.34
C LEU A 18 2.19 15.87 0.15
N VAL A 19 1.79 14.97 -0.71
CA VAL A 19 1.01 13.79 -0.33
C VAL A 19 1.94 12.58 -0.29
N ASP A 20 2.13 12.02 0.90
CA ASP A 20 2.84 10.75 1.11
C ASP A 20 1.80 9.64 1.18
N ALA A 21 1.68 8.85 0.12
CA ALA A 21 0.74 7.74 0.03
C ALA A 21 1.49 6.42 -0.19
N ARG A 22 1.21 5.43 0.67
CA ARG A 22 1.93 4.15 0.67
C ARG A 22 1.01 2.99 1.01
N PRO A 23 1.27 1.76 0.51
CA PRO A 23 0.61 0.57 1.04
C PRO A 23 0.76 0.50 2.55
N ASP A 24 -0.30 0.14 3.26
CA ASP A 24 -0.22 -0.14 4.69
C ASP A 24 0.00 -1.64 4.88
N SER A 25 1.25 -2.06 4.92
CA SER A 25 1.66 -3.46 5.04
C SER A 25 1.25 -4.11 6.37
N ARG A 26 0.85 -3.32 7.37
CA ARG A 26 0.31 -3.81 8.65
C ARG A 26 -1.14 -4.26 8.53
N VAL A 27 -1.82 -3.89 7.46
CA VAL A 27 -3.20 -4.29 7.18
C VAL A 27 -3.19 -5.42 6.16
N VAL A 28 -3.79 -6.56 6.54
CA VAL A 28 -3.83 -7.74 5.69
C VAL A 28 -4.63 -7.44 4.42
N ALA A 29 -3.98 -7.60 3.28
CA ALA A 29 -4.63 -7.53 1.98
C ALA A 29 -5.51 -8.77 1.76
N HIS A 30 -6.54 -8.64 0.92
CA HIS A 30 -7.41 -9.76 0.59
C HIS A 30 -7.78 -9.76 -0.90
N VAL A 31 -8.23 -10.90 -1.37
CA VAL A 31 -8.75 -11.08 -2.72
C VAL A 31 -10.26 -11.23 -2.65
N GLU A 32 -10.95 -10.55 -3.55
CA GLU A 32 -12.39 -10.66 -3.72
C GLU A 32 -12.74 -11.30 -5.07
N HIS A 33 -13.73 -12.14 -5.05
CA HIS A 33 -14.44 -12.70 -6.21
C HIS A 33 -15.91 -12.33 -6.07
N ARG A 34 -16.46 -11.62 -7.04
CA ARG A 34 -17.86 -11.12 -7.02
C ARG A 34 -18.23 -10.40 -5.72
N GLY A 35 -17.29 -9.59 -5.19
CA GLY A 35 -17.49 -8.82 -3.97
C GLY A 35 -17.34 -9.62 -2.66
N GLN A 36 -17.02 -10.90 -2.72
CA GLN A 36 -16.80 -11.74 -1.53
C GLN A 36 -15.31 -12.07 -1.34
N ARG A 37 -14.83 -11.98 -0.12
CA ARG A 37 -13.45 -12.33 0.21
C ARG A 37 -13.21 -13.83 0.01
N VAL A 38 -12.26 -14.15 -0.87
CA VAL A 38 -11.89 -15.53 -1.21
C VAL A 38 -10.45 -15.89 -0.86
N ALA A 39 -9.61 -14.91 -0.54
CA ALA A 39 -8.25 -15.15 -0.06
C ALA A 39 -7.75 -14.00 0.82
N THR A 40 -6.73 -14.27 1.62
CA THR A 40 -5.92 -13.27 2.33
C THR A 40 -4.48 -13.33 1.88
N ILE A 41 -3.82 -12.17 1.77
CA ILE A 41 -2.44 -12.04 1.34
C ILE A 41 -1.63 -11.45 2.49
N ARG A 42 -0.63 -12.17 2.98
CA ARG A 42 0.27 -11.67 4.02
C ARG A 42 1.42 -10.88 3.43
N THR A 43 1.76 -9.80 4.08
CA THR A 43 2.94 -8.99 3.76
C THR A 43 4.21 -9.67 4.26
N GLN A 44 5.29 -9.58 3.50
CA GLN A 44 6.61 -10.08 3.88
C GLN A 44 7.33 -9.11 4.83
N ALA A 45 8.28 -9.65 5.60
CA ALA A 45 9.07 -8.87 6.55
C ALA A 45 9.86 -7.73 5.88
N LEU A 46 10.25 -7.88 4.61
CA LEU A 46 10.95 -6.84 3.86
C LEU A 46 10.07 -5.59 3.67
N GLU A 47 8.82 -5.75 3.25
CA GLU A 47 7.91 -4.62 3.08
C GLU A 47 7.60 -3.94 4.42
N LEU A 48 7.45 -4.71 5.50
CA LEU A 48 7.27 -4.16 6.86
C LEU A 48 8.47 -3.31 7.29
N ARG A 49 9.70 -3.74 6.96
CA ARG A 49 10.92 -2.96 7.24
C ARG A 49 10.97 -1.68 6.42
N ASP A 50 10.60 -1.74 5.13
CA ASP A 50 10.59 -0.59 4.24
C ASP A 50 9.54 0.44 4.70
N ASP A 51 8.36 -0.01 5.13
CA ASP A 51 7.34 0.84 5.73
C ASP A 51 7.85 1.52 7.01
N ALA A 52 8.49 0.76 7.90
CA ALA A 52 9.05 1.32 9.14
C ALA A 52 10.18 2.33 8.86
N ALA A 53 11.02 2.08 7.86
CA ALA A 53 12.05 3.03 7.43
C ALA A 53 11.44 4.30 6.86
N SER A 54 10.38 4.17 6.09
CA SER A 54 9.62 5.28 5.53
C SER A 54 8.94 6.12 6.62
N ASP A 55 8.36 5.48 7.63
CA ASP A 55 7.76 6.16 8.79
C ASP A 55 8.79 6.99 9.55
N ARG A 56 9.98 6.41 9.78
CA ARG A 56 11.09 7.14 10.43
C ARG A 56 11.53 8.36 9.63
N ALA A 57 11.58 8.24 8.28
CA ALA A 57 11.95 9.35 7.43
C ALA A 57 10.94 10.50 7.49
N VAL A 58 9.64 10.19 7.44
CA VAL A 58 8.57 11.20 7.59
C VAL A 58 8.61 11.83 8.98
N ALA A 59 8.79 11.02 10.04
CA ALA A 59 8.92 11.53 11.40
C ALA A 59 10.11 12.49 11.56
N THR A 60 11.22 12.21 10.86
CA THR A 60 12.42 13.07 10.89
C THR A 60 12.13 14.44 10.29
N VAL A 61 11.56 14.53 9.08
CA VAL A 61 11.28 15.83 8.44
C VAL A 61 10.21 16.63 9.19
N LYS A 62 9.28 15.95 9.87
CA LYS A 62 8.32 16.62 10.77
C LYS A 62 8.99 17.18 12.03
N ARG A 63 9.90 16.43 12.65
CA ARG A 63 10.67 16.85 13.81
C ARG A 63 11.61 18.02 13.50
N GLU A 64 12.22 18.00 12.31
CA GLU A 64 13.05 19.09 11.78
C GLU A 64 12.21 20.33 11.36
N ARG A 65 10.89 20.28 11.51
CA ARG A 65 9.94 21.35 11.15
C ARG A 65 10.01 21.75 9.67
N LEU A 66 10.43 20.85 8.80
CA LEU A 66 10.44 21.09 7.35
C LEU A 66 9.05 20.95 6.75
N LEU A 67 8.28 19.99 7.29
CA LEU A 67 6.92 19.68 6.90
C LEU A 67 6.06 19.49 8.16
N ARG A 68 4.80 19.88 8.08
CA ARG A 68 3.80 19.60 9.12
C ARG A 68 2.66 18.77 8.55
N ARG A 69 2.12 17.84 9.33
CA ARG A 69 0.95 17.07 8.92
C ARG A 69 -0.31 17.94 9.04
N VAL A 70 -1.04 18.02 7.94
CA VAL A 70 -2.35 18.68 7.86
C VAL A 70 -3.48 17.65 7.98
N ARG A 71 -3.30 16.52 7.32
CA ARG A 71 -4.30 15.44 7.27
C ARG A 71 -3.62 14.09 7.16
N ALA A 72 -4.27 13.05 7.67
CA ALA A 72 -3.89 11.66 7.45
C ALA A 72 -5.15 10.79 7.33
N GLY A 73 -5.02 9.67 6.68
CA GLY A 73 -6.12 8.72 6.54
C GLY A 73 -5.70 7.43 5.87
N ARG A 74 -6.69 6.61 5.60
CA ARG A 74 -6.56 5.34 4.89
C ARG A 74 -7.64 5.26 3.83
N LEU A 75 -7.29 4.66 2.69
CA LEU A 75 -8.23 4.27 1.64
C LEU A 75 -7.95 2.82 1.24
N TRP A 76 -8.91 2.20 0.57
CA TRP A 76 -8.76 0.88 0.01
C TRP A 76 -8.51 0.99 -1.49
N HIS A 77 -7.40 0.42 -1.93
CA HIS A 77 -7.04 0.33 -3.33
C HIS A 77 -7.47 -1.04 -3.86
N ARG A 78 -8.18 -1.04 -4.95
CA ARG A 78 -8.69 -2.23 -5.62
C ARG A 78 -7.96 -2.40 -6.95
N MET A 79 -7.28 -3.54 -7.13
CA MET A 79 -6.53 -3.88 -8.33
C MET A 79 -7.20 -5.08 -9.00
N PRO A 80 -7.80 -4.88 -10.20
CA PRO A 80 -8.48 -5.95 -10.91
C PRO A 80 -7.50 -6.85 -11.65
N PHE A 81 -7.82 -8.14 -11.72
CA PHE A 81 -7.18 -9.16 -12.54
C PHE A 81 -8.24 -9.86 -13.36
N ALA A 82 -7.94 -10.20 -14.60
CA ALA A 82 -8.89 -10.84 -15.51
C ALA A 82 -9.28 -12.25 -15.03
N ASN A 83 -8.34 -12.96 -14.37
CA ASN A 83 -8.54 -14.33 -13.89
C ASN A 83 -7.49 -14.72 -12.85
N ARG A 84 -7.60 -15.94 -12.33
CA ARG A 84 -6.67 -16.50 -11.35
C ARG A 84 -5.24 -16.60 -11.86
N ALA A 85 -5.04 -16.94 -13.11
CA ALA A 85 -3.68 -17.11 -13.67
C ALA A 85 -2.92 -15.78 -13.72
N GLU A 86 -3.59 -14.68 -14.09
CA GLU A 86 -3.02 -13.33 -14.07
C GLU A 86 -2.67 -12.90 -12.64
N PHE A 87 -3.56 -13.16 -11.69
CA PHE A 87 -3.30 -12.88 -10.28
C PHE A 87 -2.10 -13.67 -9.74
N ASP A 88 -1.99 -14.97 -10.07
CA ASP A 88 -0.85 -15.79 -9.67
C ASP A 88 0.47 -15.33 -10.32
N ALA A 89 0.44 -14.82 -11.55
CA ALA A 89 1.60 -14.22 -12.21
C ALA A 89 2.05 -12.95 -11.45
N TYR A 90 1.11 -12.09 -11.09
CA TYR A 90 1.37 -10.91 -10.27
C TYR A 90 2.03 -11.28 -8.93
N LEU A 91 1.51 -12.28 -8.22
CA LEU A 91 2.10 -12.72 -6.95
C LEU A 91 3.54 -13.23 -7.13
N ARG A 92 3.83 -13.96 -8.22
CA ARG A 92 5.20 -14.44 -8.50
C ARG A 92 6.18 -13.30 -8.70
N GLU A 93 5.78 -12.23 -9.37
CA GLU A 93 6.62 -11.04 -9.55
C GLU A 93 6.88 -10.28 -8.25
N HIS A 94 5.94 -10.35 -7.30
CA HIS A 94 5.97 -9.60 -6.04
C HIS A 94 6.26 -10.45 -4.80
N LEU A 95 6.72 -11.70 -4.98
CA LEU A 95 7.03 -12.62 -3.85
C LEU A 95 8.06 -12.05 -2.86
N ARG A 96 8.84 -11.07 -3.27
CA ARG A 96 9.77 -10.37 -2.38
C ARG A 96 9.06 -9.56 -1.30
N PHE A 97 7.86 -9.06 -1.56
CA PHE A 97 7.11 -8.16 -0.69
C PHE A 97 5.84 -8.78 -0.12
N VAL A 98 5.22 -9.73 -0.83
CA VAL A 98 3.97 -10.36 -0.44
C VAL A 98 4.09 -11.88 -0.39
N HIS A 99 3.40 -12.51 0.57
CA HIS A 99 3.26 -13.96 0.60
C HIS A 99 2.19 -14.42 -0.39
N ARG A 100 2.22 -15.73 -0.68
CA ARG A 100 1.13 -16.39 -1.39
C ARG A 100 -0.19 -16.24 -0.62
N GLY A 101 -1.29 -16.19 -1.35
CA GLY A 101 -2.63 -16.12 -0.77
C GLY A 101 -3.03 -17.39 -0.01
N THR A 102 -3.70 -17.20 1.12
CA THR A 102 -4.42 -18.28 1.78
C THR A 102 -5.88 -18.23 1.31
N TRP A 103 -6.28 -19.24 0.54
CA TRP A 103 -7.60 -19.31 -0.08
C TRP A 103 -8.65 -19.91 0.85
N THR A 104 -9.86 -19.40 0.78
CA THR A 104 -11.00 -19.89 1.56
C THR A 104 -11.45 -21.29 1.12
N ALA A 105 -12.19 -21.98 1.96
CA ALA A 105 -12.80 -23.26 1.62
C ALA A 105 -13.76 -23.12 0.42
N ALA A 106 -14.53 -22.04 0.36
CA ALA A 106 -15.44 -21.75 -0.76
C ALA A 106 -14.69 -21.65 -2.09
N TRP A 107 -13.58 -20.89 -2.15
CA TRP A 107 -12.75 -20.84 -3.35
C TRP A 107 -12.23 -22.23 -3.74
N ARG A 108 -11.67 -22.97 -2.77
CA ARG A 108 -11.11 -24.31 -3.05
C ARG A 108 -12.16 -25.28 -3.59
N ALA A 109 -13.39 -25.20 -3.10
CA ALA A 109 -14.49 -26.02 -3.57
C ALA A 109 -14.92 -25.69 -5.02
N HIS A 110 -14.84 -24.44 -5.43
CA HIS A 110 -15.30 -23.94 -6.73
C HIS A 110 -14.17 -23.50 -7.66
N GLN A 111 -12.89 -23.78 -7.35
CA GLN A 111 -11.75 -23.23 -8.06
C GLN A 111 -11.73 -23.53 -9.57
N ARG A 112 -12.26 -24.69 -10.00
CA ARG A 112 -12.34 -25.06 -11.43
C ARG A 112 -13.38 -24.22 -12.17
N GLU A 113 -14.44 -23.85 -11.50
CA GLU A 113 -15.52 -23.03 -12.05
C GLU A 113 -15.13 -21.55 -12.09
N TRP A 114 -14.45 -21.07 -11.03
CA TRP A 114 -14.15 -19.65 -10.85
C TRP A 114 -12.76 -19.21 -11.34
N GLN A 115 -11.92 -20.14 -11.82
CA GLN A 115 -10.54 -19.80 -12.19
C GLN A 115 -10.42 -18.78 -13.32
N ASP A 116 -11.42 -18.73 -14.21
CA ASP A 116 -11.46 -17.83 -15.36
C ASP A 116 -12.25 -16.53 -15.05
N ASP A 117 -12.81 -16.42 -13.85
CA ASP A 117 -13.53 -15.23 -13.41
C ASP A 117 -12.58 -14.11 -12.96
N PRO A 118 -12.99 -12.85 -13.09
CA PRO A 118 -12.25 -11.71 -12.56
C PRO A 118 -12.07 -11.77 -11.03
N LEU A 119 -10.91 -11.31 -10.58
CA LEU A 119 -10.55 -11.18 -9.16
C LEU A 119 -10.08 -9.75 -8.88
N ASP A 120 -10.33 -9.27 -7.67
CA ASP A 120 -9.79 -8.01 -7.18
C ASP A 120 -8.85 -8.24 -6.00
N LEU A 121 -7.62 -7.73 -6.09
CA LEU A 121 -6.76 -7.58 -4.92
C LEU A 121 -7.10 -6.26 -4.22
N VAL A 122 -7.47 -6.34 -2.95
CA VAL A 122 -7.85 -5.18 -2.14
C VAL A 122 -6.79 -4.94 -1.08
N ARG A 123 -6.15 -3.76 -1.13
CA ARG A 123 -5.07 -3.35 -0.22
C ARG A 123 -5.39 -2.03 0.45
N ALA A 124 -4.99 -1.90 1.70
CA ALA A 124 -5.03 -0.62 2.39
C ALA A 124 -3.88 0.27 1.90
N ILE A 125 -4.21 1.52 1.59
CA ILE A 125 -3.25 2.59 1.33
C ILE A 125 -3.42 3.60 2.45
N ARG A 126 -2.36 3.89 3.19
CA ARG A 126 -2.31 5.00 4.14
C ARG A 126 -1.73 6.23 3.47
N TYR A 127 -2.18 7.39 3.89
CA TYR A 127 -1.65 8.65 3.39
C TYR A 127 -1.50 9.68 4.49
N GLU A 128 -0.52 10.57 4.32
CA GLU A 128 -0.39 11.83 5.05
C GLU A 128 -0.33 12.99 4.04
N VAL A 129 -1.07 14.04 4.33
CA VAL A 129 -0.95 15.33 3.65
C VAL A 129 -0.05 16.19 4.50
N LEU A 130 1.08 16.59 3.92
CA LEU A 130 2.13 17.36 4.56
C LEU A 130 2.22 18.74 3.91
N GLU A 131 2.36 19.77 4.71
CA GLU A 131 2.51 21.15 4.24
C GLU A 131 3.88 21.70 4.62
N THR A 132 4.46 22.52 3.75
CA THR A 132 5.73 23.20 4.06
C THR A 132 5.56 24.17 5.21
N VAL A 133 6.46 24.06 6.21
CA VAL A 133 6.52 25.05 7.30
C VAL A 133 7.28 26.27 6.81
N PRO A 134 6.75 27.50 7.01
CA PRO A 134 7.48 28.72 6.69
C PRO A 134 8.79 28.81 7.47
N GLU A 135 9.86 29.21 6.79
CA GLU A 135 11.09 29.62 7.47
C GLU A 135 10.79 30.89 8.27
N ARG A 136 11.24 30.91 9.53
CA ARG A 136 11.12 32.09 10.40
C ARG A 136 12.17 33.11 10.05
#